data_b47a5b6841c42f8b183f6ea73f0b02c2
#
_entry.id   b47a5b6841c42f8b183f6ea73f0b02c2
#
_cell.length_a   1.000
_cell.length_b   1.000
_cell.length_c   1.000
_cell.angle_alpha   90.00
_cell.angle_beta   90.00
_cell.angle_gamma   90.00
#
_symmetry.space_group_name_H-M   'P 1'
#
loop_
_entity.id
_entity.type
_entity.pdbx_description
1 polymer ?
#
loop_
_entity_poly.entity_id
_entity_poly.type
_entity_poly.pdbx_seq_one_letter_code
_entity_poly.pdbx_strand_id
1 'polypeptide(L)'
;MKYIILLLPFFGFSQKIFSVDYPSQSDIKVFVVDYESQSDLKVFKVDYPSQSKGNKGLWYFVKYPSQSNKKIYFVNYSSQSDLKIFFVKYKSQSGWRNNSKKYLLY
;
A
#
# COMPACT_ATOMS: atom_id res chain seq x y z
N MET A 1 -14.53 -31.33 -9.12
CA MET A 1 -15.05 -30.36 -9.83
C MET A 1 -15.36 -29.15 -9.12
N LYS A 2 -16.10 -29.07 -8.19
CA LYS A 2 -16.42 -27.88 -7.53
C LYS A 2 -15.26 -27.25 -6.87
N TYR A 3 -14.16 -27.84 -6.84
CA TYR A 3 -13.07 -27.35 -6.07
C TYR A 3 -12.31 -26.23 -6.69
N ILE A 4 -12.42 -26.09 -7.94
CA ILE A 4 -11.66 -25.12 -8.67
C ILE A 4 -11.87 -23.72 -8.23
N ILE A 5 -12.99 -23.45 -7.70
CA ILE A 5 -13.32 -22.11 -7.25
C ILE A 5 -12.38 -21.55 -6.23
N LEU A 6 -11.72 -22.41 -5.51
CA LEU A 6 -10.81 -21.98 -4.47
C LEU A 6 -9.65 -21.14 -4.96
N LEU A 7 -9.37 -21.22 -6.24
CA LEU A 7 -8.25 -20.49 -6.78
C LEU A 7 -8.56 -19.04 -7.11
N LEU A 8 -9.83 -18.72 -7.22
CA LEU A 8 -10.22 -17.40 -7.71
C LEU A 8 -9.89 -16.24 -6.80
N PRO A 9 -10.00 -16.36 -5.49
CA PRO A 9 -9.81 -15.20 -4.60
C PRO A 9 -8.44 -14.55 -4.68
N PHE A 10 -7.46 -15.27 -5.17
CA PHE A 10 -6.12 -14.73 -5.17
C PHE A 10 -5.81 -13.80 -6.32
N PHE A 11 -6.66 -13.74 -7.31
CA PHE A 11 -6.36 -12.98 -8.51
C PHE A 11 -6.74 -11.52 -8.45
N GLY A 12 -7.61 -11.16 -7.56
CA GLY A 12 -8.09 -9.78 -7.49
C GLY A 12 -7.28 -8.87 -6.60
N PHE A 13 -6.25 -9.40 -5.95
CA PHE A 13 -5.54 -8.61 -4.95
C PHE A 13 -4.63 -7.59 -5.61
N SER A 14 -4.79 -6.32 -5.26
CA SER A 14 -3.96 -5.25 -5.79
C SER A 14 -3.93 -4.08 -4.78
N GLN A 15 -3.05 -3.12 -5.03
CA GLN A 15 -2.85 -1.97 -4.15
C GLN A 15 -3.21 -0.67 -4.88
N LYS A 16 -4.49 -0.45 -5.06
CA LYS A 16 -4.99 0.83 -5.56
C LYS A 16 -5.26 1.72 -4.37
N ILE A 17 -4.52 2.80 -4.28
CA ILE A 17 -4.45 3.64 -3.08
C ILE A 17 -5.11 4.98 -3.33
N PHE A 18 -5.94 5.42 -2.41
CA PHE A 18 -6.52 6.75 -2.42
C PHE A 18 -6.08 7.50 -1.17
N SER A 19 -5.53 8.70 -1.37
CA SER A 19 -5.12 9.56 -0.26
C SER A 19 -6.30 10.44 0.15
N VAL A 20 -6.75 10.29 1.40
CA VAL A 20 -7.87 11.07 1.92
C VAL A 20 -7.37 12.32 2.61
N ASP A 21 -8.28 13.31 2.76
CA ASP A 21 -7.96 14.59 3.35
C ASP A 21 -8.07 14.62 4.89
N TYR A 22 -8.77 13.66 5.47
CA TYR A 22 -9.02 13.61 6.89
C TYR A 22 -8.73 12.23 7.46
N PRO A 23 -8.11 12.14 8.64
CA PRO A 23 -7.74 10.83 9.21
C PRO A 23 -8.94 9.93 9.47
N SER A 24 -10.11 10.50 9.77
CA SER A 24 -11.32 9.71 10.03
C SER A 24 -11.80 8.92 8.80
N GLN A 25 -11.34 9.29 7.61
CA GLN A 25 -11.73 8.63 6.36
C GLN A 25 -10.76 7.54 5.94
N SER A 26 -9.66 7.37 6.66
CA SER A 26 -8.58 6.48 6.24
C SER A 26 -8.71 5.09 6.84
N ASP A 27 -8.19 4.11 6.11
CA ASP A 27 -7.98 2.76 6.63
C ASP A 27 -6.68 2.69 7.42
N ILE A 28 -5.66 3.40 6.97
CA ILE A 28 -4.35 3.45 7.63
C ILE A 28 -3.76 4.85 7.57
N LYS A 29 -3.00 5.18 8.62
CA LYS A 29 -2.25 6.44 8.69
C LYS A 29 -0.81 6.14 8.31
N VAL A 30 -0.27 6.91 7.37
CA VAL A 30 1.02 6.65 6.74
C VAL A 30 1.95 7.84 6.97
N PHE A 31 3.19 7.55 7.36
CA PHE A 31 4.23 8.55 7.47
C PHE A 31 5.34 8.25 6.46
N VAL A 32 5.73 9.25 5.67
CA VAL A 32 6.81 9.11 4.70
C VAL A 32 8.12 9.44 5.40
N VAL A 33 9.02 8.47 5.48
CA VAL A 33 10.32 8.66 6.12
C VAL A 33 11.35 9.17 5.12
N ASP A 34 12.41 9.80 5.65
CA ASP A 34 13.48 10.37 4.83
C ASP A 34 14.52 9.34 4.42
N TYR A 35 14.65 8.26 5.17
CA TYR A 35 15.66 7.24 4.93
C TYR A 35 15.04 5.86 4.86
N GLU A 36 15.53 5.06 3.92
CA GLU A 36 15.03 3.71 3.71
C GLU A 36 15.10 2.87 4.99
N SER A 37 16.15 3.03 5.78
CA SER A 37 16.34 2.26 7.01
C SER A 37 15.26 2.49 8.07
N GLN A 38 14.48 3.55 7.94
CA GLN A 38 13.41 3.88 8.89
C GLN A 38 12.06 3.36 8.44
N SER A 39 11.96 2.77 7.26
CA SER A 39 10.68 2.39 6.68
C SER A 39 10.24 0.98 7.09
N ASP A 40 8.93 0.79 7.12
CA ASP A 40 8.31 -0.53 7.23
C ASP A 40 8.15 -1.14 5.84
N LEU A 41 7.87 -0.30 4.85
CA LEU A 41 7.60 -0.71 3.49
C LEU A 41 8.26 0.27 2.53
N LYS A 42 8.97 -0.27 1.53
CA LYS A 42 9.52 0.52 0.44
C LYS A 42 8.51 0.49 -0.70
N VAL A 43 8.04 1.66 -1.11
CA VAL A 43 6.95 1.80 -2.07
C VAL A 43 7.45 2.33 -3.40
N PHE A 44 7.07 1.66 -4.47
CA PHE A 44 7.27 2.15 -5.82
C PHE A 44 5.91 2.52 -6.42
N LYS A 45 5.78 3.75 -6.89
CA LYS A 45 4.55 4.20 -7.54
C LYS A 45 4.51 3.67 -8.95
N VAL A 46 3.49 2.88 -9.26
CA VAL A 46 3.32 2.33 -10.61
C VAL A 46 2.40 3.24 -11.43
N ASP A 47 2.53 3.17 -12.76
CA ASP A 47 1.80 4.04 -13.66
C ASP A 47 0.44 3.50 -14.08
N TYR A 48 0.21 2.20 -13.91
CA TYR A 48 -1.03 1.55 -14.33
C TYR A 48 -1.53 0.61 -13.24
N PRO A 49 -2.85 0.51 -13.06
CA PRO A 49 -3.42 -0.32 -12.01
C PRO A 49 -3.03 -1.80 -12.13
N SER A 50 -2.85 -2.29 -13.35
CA SER A 50 -2.44 -3.69 -13.56
C SER A 50 -1.07 -4.00 -12.98
N GLN A 51 -0.26 -3.00 -12.70
CA GLN A 51 1.08 -3.17 -12.15
C GLN A 51 1.09 -3.22 -10.63
N SER A 52 -0.05 -2.98 -9.97
CA SER A 52 -0.15 -2.87 -8.52
C SER A 52 -0.55 -4.16 -7.82
N LYS A 53 -0.37 -5.29 -8.48
CA LYS A 53 -0.79 -6.59 -7.93
C LYS A 53 0.08 -7.03 -6.77
N GLY A 54 -0.57 -7.71 -5.82
CA GLY A 54 0.11 -8.26 -4.66
C GLY A 54 0.36 -7.22 -3.59
N ASN A 55 0.96 -7.67 -2.49
CA ASN A 55 1.29 -6.81 -1.36
C ASN A 55 2.81 -6.69 -1.26
N LYS A 56 3.40 -5.97 -2.21
CA LYS A 56 4.85 -5.87 -2.37
C LYS A 56 5.35 -4.44 -2.45
N GLY A 57 4.51 -3.48 -2.11
CA GLY A 57 4.89 -2.08 -2.19
C GLY A 57 4.71 -1.46 -3.57
N LEU A 58 3.96 -2.10 -4.45
CA LEU A 58 3.63 -1.54 -5.75
C LEU A 58 2.28 -0.86 -5.66
N TRP A 59 2.31 0.46 -5.55
CA TRP A 59 1.10 1.25 -5.32
C TRP A 59 0.70 2.04 -6.55
N TYR A 60 -0.59 1.94 -6.90
CA TYR A 60 -1.19 2.79 -7.91
C TYR A 60 -2.14 3.77 -7.23
N PHE A 61 -1.88 5.07 -7.36
CA PHE A 61 -2.72 6.09 -6.74
C PHE A 61 -3.89 6.39 -7.67
N VAL A 62 -5.11 6.22 -7.15
CA VAL A 62 -6.33 6.47 -7.91
C VAL A 62 -6.87 7.86 -7.59
N LYS A 63 -7.70 8.38 -8.49
CA LYS A 63 -8.27 9.71 -8.37
C LYS A 63 -9.54 9.77 -7.55
N TYR A 64 -10.23 8.64 -7.40
CA TYR A 64 -11.52 8.60 -6.71
C TYR A 64 -11.52 7.47 -5.67
N PRO A 65 -12.11 7.73 -4.49
CA PRO A 65 -12.10 6.72 -3.42
C PRO A 65 -12.81 5.43 -3.81
N SER A 66 -13.82 5.49 -4.67
CA SER A 66 -14.54 4.30 -5.11
C SER A 66 -13.67 3.32 -5.89
N GLN A 67 -12.54 3.77 -6.40
CA GLN A 67 -11.62 2.93 -7.17
C GLN A 67 -10.53 2.30 -6.31
N SER A 68 -10.47 2.65 -5.03
CA SER A 68 -9.35 2.25 -4.17
C SER A 68 -9.58 0.92 -3.47
N ASN A 69 -8.48 0.22 -3.20
CA ASN A 69 -8.47 -0.93 -2.30
C ASN A 69 -8.20 -0.48 -0.88
N LYS A 70 -7.41 0.58 -0.70
CA LYS A 70 -7.07 1.13 0.60
C LYS A 70 -7.09 2.65 0.55
N LYS A 71 -7.61 3.26 1.61
CA LYS A 71 -7.59 4.70 1.79
C LYS A 71 -6.55 5.02 2.84
N ILE A 72 -5.63 5.93 2.52
CA ILE A 72 -4.57 6.30 3.44
C ILE A 72 -4.65 7.78 3.77
N TYR A 73 -4.16 8.13 4.96
CA TYR A 73 -4.00 9.51 5.36
C TYR A 73 -2.53 9.73 5.69
N PHE A 74 -1.90 10.70 5.03
CA PHE A 74 -0.51 11.04 5.31
C PHE A 74 -0.44 11.90 6.56
N VAL A 75 0.26 11.41 7.57
CA VAL A 75 0.45 12.16 8.82
C VAL A 75 1.76 12.92 8.79
N ASN A 76 1.86 13.94 9.64
CA ASN A 76 3.04 14.81 9.71
C ASN A 76 4.11 14.28 10.66
N TYR A 77 3.76 13.38 11.55
CA TYR A 77 4.67 12.86 12.58
C TYR A 77 4.61 11.35 12.62
N SER A 78 5.78 10.72 12.73
CA SER A 78 5.87 9.26 12.73
C SER A 78 5.11 8.63 13.89
N SER A 79 5.01 9.33 15.03
CA SER A 79 4.29 8.81 16.19
C SER A 79 2.79 8.63 15.95
N GLN A 80 2.26 9.28 14.93
CA GLN A 80 0.84 9.19 14.58
C GLN A 80 0.54 8.14 13.52
N SER A 81 1.56 7.48 13.00
CA SER A 81 1.40 6.59 11.86
C SER A 81 1.20 5.15 12.27
N ASP A 82 0.45 4.43 11.42
CA ASP A 82 0.34 2.98 11.49
C ASP A 82 1.45 2.33 10.67
N LEU A 83 1.89 3.01 9.62
CA LEU A 83 2.84 2.47 8.65
C LEU A 83 3.82 3.55 8.22
N LYS A 84 5.11 3.22 8.24
CA LYS A 84 6.17 4.12 7.74
C LYS A 84 6.61 3.62 6.37
N ILE A 85 6.60 4.51 5.39
CA ILE A 85 6.97 4.16 4.02
C ILE A 85 8.12 5.01 3.52
N PHE A 86 8.88 4.45 2.58
CA PHE A 86 9.92 5.16 1.86
C PHE A 86 9.68 4.95 0.36
N PHE A 87 9.57 6.04 -0.39
CA PHE A 87 9.36 5.94 -1.83
C PHE A 87 10.68 5.65 -2.53
N VAL A 88 10.71 4.57 -3.32
CA VAL A 88 11.91 4.19 -4.07
C VAL A 88 11.76 4.56 -5.54
N LYS A 89 12.90 4.68 -6.24
CA LYS A 89 12.93 5.10 -7.63
C LYS A 89 12.75 3.96 -8.62
N TYR A 90 13.02 2.74 -8.20
CA TYR A 90 13.00 1.58 -9.08
C TYR A 90 12.12 0.49 -8.49
N LYS A 91 11.37 -0.18 -9.36
CA LYS A 91 10.47 -1.25 -8.96
C LYS A 91 11.19 -2.35 -8.19
N SER A 92 12.40 -2.68 -8.59
CA SER A 92 13.18 -3.73 -7.94
C SER A 92 13.53 -3.44 -6.49
N GLN A 93 13.43 -2.18 -6.08
CA GLN A 93 13.74 -1.77 -4.72
C GLN A 93 12.54 -1.84 -3.78
N SER A 94 11.34 -2.07 -4.31
CA SER A 94 10.13 -2.12 -3.49
C SER A 94 10.07 -3.38 -2.65
N GLY A 95 9.34 -3.29 -1.53
CA GLY A 95 9.11 -4.46 -0.70
C GLY A 95 9.08 -4.15 0.78
N TRP A 96 8.65 -5.12 1.54
CA TRP A 96 8.52 -5.00 2.98
C TRP A 96 9.89 -5.11 3.67
N ARG A 97 10.12 -4.22 4.62
CA ARG A 97 11.25 -4.31 5.54
C ARG A 97 10.76 -4.86 6.89
N ASN A 98 9.55 -4.48 7.30
CA ASN A 98 8.96 -4.95 8.54
C ASN A 98 7.72 -5.80 8.21
N ASN A 99 7.91 -7.10 8.12
CA ASN A 99 6.85 -8.02 7.74
C ASN A 99 5.71 -8.08 8.75
N SER A 100 5.95 -7.68 9.98
CA SER A 100 4.91 -7.70 11.01
C SER A 100 3.78 -6.71 10.72
N LYS A 101 4.02 -5.74 9.83
CA LYS A 101 3.03 -4.74 9.44
C LYS A 101 2.33 -5.08 8.13
N LYS A 102 2.68 -6.19 7.52
CA LYS A 102 2.17 -6.56 6.21
C LYS A 102 0.64 -6.72 6.20
N TYR A 103 0.07 -7.11 7.32
CA TYR A 103 -1.37 -7.31 7.44
C TYR A 103 -2.18 -6.02 7.19
N LEU A 104 -1.57 -4.87 7.38
CA LEU A 104 -2.27 -3.59 7.21
C LEU A 104 -2.76 -3.37 5.79
N LEU A 105 -2.13 -4.00 4.83
CA LEU A 105 -2.43 -3.80 3.41
C LEU A 105 -3.11 -5.00 2.75
N TYR A 106 -3.57 -5.94 3.50
CA TYR A 106 -4.39 -7.03 2.96
C TYR A 106 -5.86 -6.67 2.87
#